data_42731939563fb34ac31594d8cda0c6fb
#
_entry.id   42731939563fb34ac31594d8cda0c6fb
#
_cell.length_a   1.000
_cell.length_b   1.000
_cell.length_c   1.000
_cell.angle_alpha   90.00
_cell.angle_beta   90.00
_cell.angle_gamma   90.00
#
_symmetry.space_group_name_H-M   'P 1'
#
loop_
_entity.id
_entity.type
_entity.pdbx_description
1 polymer ?
#
loop_
_entity_poly.entity_id
_entity_poly.type
_entity_poly.pdbx_seq_one_letter_code
_entity_poly.pdbx_strand_id
1 'polypeptide(L)'
;MVMLLLASSIFSGCISEPTKVDSEEEPPFDENPDNDSPFSEHCMEYDGLDRCWLLLVPTSLNESSTVPLVIDIHGGDDDMYQQRWTSDFANISMEQEFIVAYPQGHNNLWNMGWNPITCSVGIVCPEEDDVGFILQMVDTITQNHTIDKSRIYLTGWSNGCGMTQRLAVEASEVFAAAGCMAMYRFVEPPSDYSPIPFMEVHGLLDEIIQYATTAHSALIFGPEKGAIQNLESWADINGCQGSVPEVVVSEVDYDIRGYTDCENETEVMLVSLFFAAHNPYEHDDPDGLVPERGWANPTGVPSSTIVWEFLSQFSTEIDESIIM
;
A
#
# COMPACT_ATOMS: atom_id res chain seq x y z
N MET A 1 48.05 4.92 -49.69
CA MET A 1 47.33 6.17 -49.87
C MET A 1 46.23 5.89 -50.91
N VAL A 2 45.06 5.48 -50.45
CA VAL A 2 43.89 5.23 -51.28
C VAL A 2 42.74 5.98 -50.65
N MET A 3 42.24 6.94 -51.39
CA MET A 3 41.18 7.86 -51.01
C MET A 3 39.85 7.22 -51.40
N LEU A 4 38.96 6.93 -50.46
CA LEU A 4 37.59 6.46 -50.72
C LEU A 4 36.64 7.64 -50.61
N LEU A 5 36.04 8.01 -51.74
CA LEU A 5 34.94 8.95 -51.84
C LEU A 5 33.64 8.26 -51.39
N LEU A 6 32.98 8.80 -50.34
CA LEU A 6 31.62 8.41 -49.97
C LEU A 6 30.65 9.45 -50.54
N ALA A 7 29.80 8.99 -51.43
CA ALA A 7 28.69 9.75 -52.00
C ALA A 7 27.55 9.89 -50.96
N SER A 8 27.18 11.11 -50.66
CA SER A 8 26.01 11.48 -49.88
C SER A 8 24.76 11.45 -50.77
N SER A 9 23.87 10.49 -50.54
CA SER A 9 22.51 10.49 -51.03
C SER A 9 21.58 11.22 -50.05
N ILE A 10 21.08 12.37 -50.51
CA ILE A 10 20.09 13.17 -49.81
C ILE A 10 18.73 12.49 -50.00
N PHE A 11 18.18 11.86 -48.93
CA PHE A 11 16.78 11.50 -48.89
C PHE A 11 15.97 12.67 -48.27
N SER A 12 15.22 13.34 -49.17
CA SER A 12 14.18 14.29 -48.77
C SER A 12 12.93 13.46 -48.34
N GLY A 13 12.80 13.18 -47.05
CA GLY A 13 11.58 12.63 -46.47
C GLY A 13 10.76 13.76 -45.87
N CYS A 14 9.52 13.94 -46.30
CA CYS A 14 8.56 14.84 -45.69
C CYS A 14 8.39 14.45 -44.22
N ILE A 15 8.80 15.37 -43.34
CA ILE A 15 8.47 15.28 -41.91
C ILE A 15 7.04 15.80 -41.84
N SER A 16 6.07 14.89 -41.65
CA SER A 16 4.75 15.25 -41.18
C SER A 16 4.90 15.67 -39.70
N GLU A 17 4.46 16.86 -39.36
CA GLU A 17 4.36 17.33 -37.98
C GLU A 17 3.55 16.30 -37.17
N PRO A 18 3.98 15.98 -35.94
CA PRO A 18 3.18 15.15 -35.06
C PRO A 18 1.87 15.93 -34.81
N THR A 19 0.75 15.35 -35.20
CA THR A 19 -0.57 15.78 -34.76
C THR A 19 -0.54 15.80 -33.23
N LYS A 20 -0.84 16.97 -32.65
CA LYS A 20 -1.17 17.04 -31.21
C LYS A 20 -2.24 16.00 -30.98
N VAL A 21 -1.92 14.97 -30.23
CA VAL A 21 -2.90 14.17 -29.53
C VAL A 21 -3.48 15.15 -28.51
N ASP A 22 -4.71 15.55 -28.72
CA ASP A 22 -5.48 16.25 -27.68
C ASP A 22 -5.40 15.33 -26.46
N SER A 23 -4.90 15.88 -25.36
CA SER A 23 -5.02 15.25 -24.06
C SER A 23 -6.52 14.99 -23.87
N GLU A 24 -6.95 13.74 -23.95
CA GLU A 24 -8.27 13.36 -23.48
C GLU A 24 -8.27 13.79 -22.00
N GLU A 25 -9.15 14.75 -21.68
CA GLU A 25 -9.46 15.12 -20.31
C GLU A 25 -9.88 13.82 -19.63
N GLU A 26 -9.31 13.53 -18.47
CA GLU A 26 -9.80 12.48 -17.58
C GLU A 26 -11.34 12.59 -17.56
N PRO A 27 -12.08 11.48 -17.66
CA PRO A 27 -13.53 11.56 -17.60
C PRO A 27 -13.86 12.30 -16.31
N PRO A 28 -14.68 13.37 -16.36
CA PRO A 28 -14.99 14.15 -15.19
C PRO A 28 -15.53 13.16 -14.16
N PHE A 29 -14.96 13.20 -12.95
CA PHE A 29 -15.55 12.57 -11.76
C PHE A 29 -17.04 12.87 -11.86
N ASP A 30 -17.87 11.82 -11.93
CA ASP A 30 -19.32 12.02 -12.03
C ASP A 30 -19.79 12.69 -10.74
N GLU A 31 -19.85 14.03 -10.78
CA GLU A 31 -20.35 14.88 -9.70
C GLU A 31 -21.85 14.67 -9.44
N ASN A 32 -22.46 13.75 -10.17
CA ASN A 32 -23.82 13.33 -9.90
C ASN A 32 -23.77 12.13 -8.96
N PRO A 33 -23.80 12.31 -7.63
CA PRO A 33 -23.96 11.21 -6.73
C PRO A 33 -25.34 10.63 -7.02
N ASP A 34 -25.40 9.59 -7.87
CA ASP A 34 -26.52 8.67 -7.81
C ASP A 34 -26.63 8.29 -6.34
N ASN A 35 -27.78 8.50 -5.76
CA ASN A 35 -28.08 8.27 -4.35
C ASN A 35 -27.83 6.79 -3.93
N ASP A 36 -27.32 5.98 -4.82
CA ASP A 36 -27.02 4.55 -4.70
C ASP A 36 -25.52 4.22 -4.76
N SER A 37 -24.61 5.21 -4.85
CA SER A 37 -23.15 4.93 -4.78
C SER A 37 -22.78 4.42 -3.39
N PRO A 38 -22.06 3.28 -3.27
CA PRO A 38 -21.57 2.78 -1.99
C PRO A 38 -20.44 3.63 -1.40
N PHE A 39 -19.92 4.59 -2.16
CA PHE A 39 -18.83 5.48 -1.75
C PHE A 39 -19.35 6.83 -1.27
N SER A 40 -18.74 7.35 -0.20
CA SER A 40 -18.96 8.70 0.31
C SER A 40 -17.64 9.35 0.70
N GLU A 41 -17.49 10.63 0.37
CA GLU A 41 -16.34 11.44 0.78
C GLU A 41 -16.61 12.10 2.13
N HIS A 42 -15.61 12.08 3.00
CA HIS A 42 -15.64 12.68 4.33
C HIS A 42 -14.39 13.51 4.54
N CYS A 43 -14.52 14.65 5.21
CA CYS A 43 -13.39 15.50 5.55
C CYS A 43 -13.50 15.99 6.99
N MET A 44 -12.35 16.30 7.60
CA MET A 44 -12.25 16.95 8.90
C MET A 44 -11.04 17.88 8.94
N GLU A 45 -11.09 18.87 9.81
CA GLU A 45 -9.90 19.64 10.15
C GLU A 45 -9.03 18.84 11.12
N TYR A 46 -7.76 18.62 10.75
CA TYR A 46 -6.76 17.98 11.59
C TYR A 46 -5.43 18.71 11.47
N ASP A 47 -4.88 19.17 12.59
CA ASP A 47 -3.63 19.93 12.69
C ASP A 47 -3.55 21.14 11.72
N GLY A 48 -4.69 21.84 11.56
CA GLY A 48 -4.81 23.02 10.71
C GLY A 48 -4.90 22.75 9.21
N LEU A 49 -5.08 21.48 8.82
CA LEU A 49 -5.28 21.05 7.44
C LEU A 49 -6.67 20.42 7.27
N ASP A 50 -7.28 20.62 6.11
CA ASP A 50 -8.43 19.83 5.68
C ASP A 50 -7.94 18.45 5.23
N ARG A 51 -8.33 17.40 5.98
CA ARG A 51 -7.94 16.02 5.70
C ARG A 51 -9.17 15.20 5.34
N CYS A 52 -9.11 14.51 4.21
CA CYS A 52 -10.26 13.81 3.65
C CYS A 52 -9.99 12.31 3.52
N TRP A 53 -11.06 11.53 3.39
CA TRP A 53 -11.03 10.12 3.01
C TRP A 53 -12.28 9.76 2.22
N LEU A 54 -12.13 8.77 1.36
CA LEU A 54 -13.25 8.11 0.72
C LEU A 54 -13.64 6.88 1.55
N LEU A 55 -14.93 6.72 1.82
CA LEU A 55 -15.46 5.58 2.58
C LEU A 55 -16.34 4.72 1.67
N LEU A 56 -16.06 3.44 1.61
CA LEU A 56 -16.90 2.43 0.98
C LEU A 56 -17.66 1.66 2.05
N VAL A 57 -19.00 1.74 1.98
CA VAL A 57 -19.90 0.94 2.82
C VAL A 57 -20.72 0.04 1.90
N PRO A 58 -20.51 -1.30 1.91
CA PRO A 58 -21.29 -2.22 1.09
C PRO A 58 -22.80 -2.04 1.30
N THR A 59 -23.55 -1.96 0.22
CA THR A 59 -25.01 -1.76 0.27
C THR A 59 -25.78 -2.97 0.84
N SER A 60 -25.12 -4.13 0.93
CA SER A 60 -25.64 -5.33 1.60
C SER A 60 -25.68 -5.21 3.12
N LEU A 61 -24.85 -4.33 3.70
CA LEU A 61 -24.75 -4.17 5.15
C LEU A 61 -26.01 -3.50 5.71
N ASN A 62 -26.49 -4.03 6.82
CA ASN A 62 -27.52 -3.34 7.59
C ASN A 62 -26.88 -2.57 8.75
N GLU A 63 -27.58 -1.54 9.25
CA GLU A 63 -27.09 -0.64 10.30
C GLU A 63 -26.67 -1.34 11.62
N SER A 64 -27.10 -2.59 11.83
CA SER A 64 -26.78 -3.37 13.01
C SER A 64 -25.66 -4.39 12.79
N SER A 65 -25.12 -4.49 11.58
CA SER A 65 -24.01 -5.41 11.28
C SER A 65 -22.72 -4.88 11.90
N THR A 66 -22.08 -5.72 12.73
CA THR A 66 -20.74 -5.45 13.25
C THR A 66 -19.72 -6.04 12.28
N VAL A 67 -18.94 -5.18 11.63
CA VAL A 67 -18.10 -5.56 10.49
C VAL A 67 -16.65 -5.10 10.66
N PRO A 68 -15.69 -5.76 10.01
CA PRO A 68 -14.30 -5.27 9.96
C PRO A 68 -14.18 -3.92 9.26
N LEU A 69 -13.08 -3.22 9.54
CA LEU A 69 -12.65 -2.01 8.84
C LEU A 69 -11.28 -2.24 8.24
N VAL A 70 -11.12 -1.94 6.95
CA VAL A 70 -9.82 -1.92 6.26
C VAL A 70 -9.46 -0.47 5.92
N ILE A 71 -8.24 -0.07 6.24
CA ILE A 71 -7.68 1.20 5.82
C ILE A 71 -6.73 0.92 4.65
N ASP A 72 -7.05 1.39 3.46
CA ASP A 72 -6.30 1.15 2.22
C ASP A 72 -5.63 2.45 1.74
N ILE A 73 -4.30 2.51 1.85
CA ILE A 73 -3.50 3.74 1.81
C ILE A 73 -2.80 3.85 0.44
N HIS A 74 -3.06 4.95 -0.29
CA HIS A 74 -2.53 5.19 -1.63
C HIS A 74 -1.02 5.39 -1.68
N GLY A 75 -0.43 5.16 -2.86
CA GLY A 75 0.98 5.41 -3.16
C GLY A 75 1.34 6.90 -3.24
N GLY A 76 2.64 7.19 -3.39
CA GLY A 76 3.10 8.56 -3.62
C GLY A 76 2.66 9.07 -4.98
N ASP A 77 2.30 10.36 -5.06
CA ASP A 77 1.71 11.05 -6.21
C ASP A 77 0.34 10.50 -6.66
N ASP A 78 -0.24 9.59 -5.89
CA ASP A 78 -1.59 9.05 -6.02
C ASP A 78 -2.58 9.75 -5.08
N ASP A 79 -3.84 9.36 -5.15
CA ASP A 79 -4.91 9.86 -4.28
C ASP A 79 -5.90 8.76 -3.85
N MET A 80 -6.84 9.11 -2.98
CA MET A 80 -7.86 8.20 -2.45
C MET A 80 -8.78 7.63 -3.55
N TYR A 81 -8.96 8.34 -4.66
CA TYR A 81 -9.80 7.89 -5.78
C TYR A 81 -9.04 6.91 -6.67
N GLN A 82 -7.75 7.11 -6.88
CA GLN A 82 -6.91 6.18 -7.63
C GLN A 82 -6.71 4.88 -6.87
N GLN A 83 -6.46 4.94 -5.53
CA GLN A 83 -6.26 3.74 -4.72
C GLN A 83 -7.42 2.76 -4.80
N ARG A 84 -8.66 3.23 -4.81
CA ARG A 84 -9.85 2.37 -4.94
C ARG A 84 -9.92 1.60 -6.27
N TRP A 85 -9.22 2.09 -7.31
CA TRP A 85 -9.10 1.43 -8.61
C TRP A 85 -7.85 0.56 -8.72
N THR A 86 -6.77 0.98 -8.04
CA THR A 86 -5.50 0.28 -8.05
C THR A 86 -5.58 -1.04 -7.27
N SER A 87 -6.22 -1.02 -6.11
CA SER A 87 -6.44 -2.21 -5.29
C SER A 87 -7.79 -2.88 -5.59
N ASP A 88 -7.91 -4.18 -5.28
CA ASP A 88 -9.17 -4.91 -5.42
C ASP A 88 -10.00 -4.92 -4.12
N PHE A 89 -9.60 -4.17 -3.10
CA PHE A 89 -10.28 -4.17 -1.80
C PHE A 89 -11.72 -3.69 -1.87
N ALA A 90 -12.08 -2.85 -2.85
CA ALA A 90 -13.47 -2.46 -3.08
C ALA A 90 -14.36 -3.66 -3.44
N ASN A 91 -13.92 -4.51 -4.37
CA ASN A 91 -14.67 -5.71 -4.79
C ASN A 91 -14.70 -6.75 -3.66
N ILE A 92 -13.55 -7.00 -3.02
CA ILE A 92 -13.46 -7.93 -1.88
C ILE A 92 -14.38 -7.47 -0.74
N SER A 93 -14.46 -6.18 -0.45
CA SER A 93 -15.35 -5.59 0.56
C SER A 93 -16.82 -5.88 0.27
N MET A 94 -17.25 -5.73 -0.99
CA MET A 94 -18.61 -6.01 -1.39
C MET A 94 -18.98 -7.51 -1.25
N GLU A 95 -18.00 -8.39 -1.42
CA GLU A 95 -18.17 -9.85 -1.32
C GLU A 95 -18.06 -10.37 0.12
N GLN A 96 -17.15 -9.79 0.91
CA GLN A 96 -16.81 -10.26 2.26
C GLN A 96 -17.42 -9.43 3.39
N GLU A 97 -18.21 -8.39 3.03
CA GLU A 97 -19.00 -7.57 3.95
C GLU A 97 -18.16 -6.85 5.02
N PHE A 98 -17.18 -6.05 4.60
CA PHE A 98 -16.43 -5.13 5.47
C PHE A 98 -16.41 -3.70 4.91
N ILE A 99 -16.10 -2.71 5.73
CA ILE A 99 -16.00 -1.31 5.32
C ILE A 99 -14.54 -1.02 4.92
N VAL A 100 -14.34 -0.23 3.84
CA VAL A 100 -13.01 0.25 3.44
C VAL A 100 -12.95 1.77 3.53
N ALA A 101 -11.90 2.28 4.15
CA ALA A 101 -11.56 3.70 4.13
C ALA A 101 -10.27 3.92 3.32
N TYR A 102 -10.33 4.86 2.37
CA TYR A 102 -9.20 5.30 1.56
C TYR A 102 -8.82 6.72 2.00
N PRO A 103 -7.86 6.91 2.91
CA PRO A 103 -7.46 8.23 3.36
C PRO A 103 -6.68 8.98 2.28
N GLN A 104 -6.72 10.33 2.31
CA GLN A 104 -5.96 11.23 1.43
C GLN A 104 -4.72 11.77 2.12
N GLY A 105 -3.54 11.49 1.55
CA GLY A 105 -2.28 12.07 1.96
C GLY A 105 -2.19 13.56 1.59
N HIS A 106 -1.62 14.38 2.48
CA HIS A 106 -1.39 15.79 2.15
C HIS A 106 -0.39 15.91 1.00
N ASN A 107 -0.73 16.70 -0.03
CA ASN A 107 0.04 16.80 -1.28
C ASN A 107 0.34 15.42 -1.92
N ASN A 108 -0.60 14.47 -1.81
CA ASN A 108 -0.50 13.12 -2.38
C ASN A 108 0.70 12.32 -1.84
N LEU A 109 1.13 12.59 -0.62
CA LEU A 109 2.25 11.92 0.04
C LEU A 109 1.93 11.63 1.51
N TRP A 110 2.62 10.63 2.06
CA TRP A 110 2.53 10.21 3.46
C TRP A 110 3.87 10.36 4.15
N ASN A 111 3.85 10.84 5.38
CA ASN A 111 4.98 10.81 6.29
C ASN A 111 5.14 9.38 6.85
N MET A 112 5.88 8.55 6.15
CA MET A 112 6.15 7.15 6.54
C MET A 112 7.31 7.00 7.54
N GLY A 113 7.74 8.10 8.19
CA GLY A 113 8.86 8.09 9.13
C GLY A 113 10.23 8.03 8.45
N TRP A 114 10.28 8.05 7.13
CA TRP A 114 11.52 8.09 6.38
C TRP A 114 12.14 9.47 6.47
N ASN A 115 13.32 9.54 7.07
CA ASN A 115 14.08 10.78 7.21
C ASN A 115 15.50 10.62 6.62
N PRO A 116 15.63 10.51 5.29
CA PRO A 116 16.93 10.38 4.68
C PRO A 116 17.69 11.70 4.69
N ILE A 117 19.03 11.62 4.64
CA ILE A 117 19.88 12.77 4.37
C ILE A 117 19.45 13.52 3.09
N THR A 118 18.78 12.81 2.18
CA THR A 118 18.25 13.34 0.92
C THR A 118 17.10 14.32 1.07
N CYS A 119 16.34 14.34 2.18
CA CYS A 119 15.38 15.42 2.46
C CYS A 119 16.05 16.81 2.45
N SER A 120 17.32 16.89 2.83
CA SER A 120 18.10 18.13 2.83
C SER A 120 18.61 18.57 1.46
N VAL A 121 18.47 17.73 0.42
CA VAL A 121 18.95 18.00 -0.95
C VAL A 121 17.85 18.09 -2.01
N GLY A 122 16.60 18.35 -1.59
CA GLY A 122 15.50 18.69 -2.50
C GLY A 122 14.48 17.59 -2.76
N ILE A 123 14.52 16.48 -2.02
CA ILE A 123 13.39 15.54 -1.94
C ILE A 123 12.41 16.09 -0.91
N VAL A 124 11.14 16.20 -1.31
CA VAL A 124 10.05 16.60 -0.39
C VAL A 124 9.82 15.44 0.58
N CYS A 125 10.05 15.68 1.87
CA CYS A 125 9.70 14.74 2.92
C CYS A 125 8.52 15.34 3.69
N PRO A 126 7.38 14.68 3.73
CA PRO A 126 6.24 15.12 4.53
C PRO A 126 6.61 15.18 6.02
N GLU A 127 6.14 16.22 6.70
CA GLU A 127 6.34 16.41 8.15
C GLU A 127 5.03 16.33 8.92
N GLU A 128 3.90 16.12 8.21
CA GLU A 128 2.56 16.07 8.74
C GLU A 128 2.38 14.90 9.72
N ASP A 129 1.49 15.07 10.69
CA ASP A 129 1.08 14.00 11.62
C ASP A 129 0.02 13.10 10.98
N ASP A 130 0.46 12.27 10.03
CA ASP A 130 -0.43 11.34 9.32
C ASP A 130 -0.89 10.19 10.22
N VAL A 131 -0.09 9.79 11.22
CA VAL A 131 -0.50 8.78 12.21
C VAL A 131 -1.72 9.28 12.99
N GLY A 132 -1.62 10.47 13.59
CA GLY A 132 -2.73 11.06 14.34
C GLY A 132 -3.96 11.32 13.47
N PHE A 133 -3.78 11.76 12.21
CA PHE A 133 -4.89 11.90 11.26
C PHE A 133 -5.63 10.59 11.04
N ILE A 134 -4.92 9.51 10.70
CA ILE A 134 -5.54 8.20 10.41
C ILE A 134 -6.23 7.64 11.66
N LEU A 135 -5.63 7.77 12.84
CA LEU A 135 -6.26 7.36 14.09
C LEU A 135 -7.54 8.14 14.38
N GLN A 136 -7.56 9.46 14.15
CA GLN A 136 -8.76 10.29 14.30
C GLN A 136 -9.84 9.93 13.26
N MET A 137 -9.45 9.58 12.04
CA MET A 137 -10.35 9.07 11.00
C MET A 137 -10.99 7.74 11.46
N VAL A 138 -10.19 6.79 11.95
CA VAL A 138 -10.68 5.49 12.48
C VAL A 138 -11.67 5.73 13.62
N ASP A 139 -11.36 6.63 14.56
CA ASP A 139 -12.28 6.98 15.65
C ASP A 139 -13.60 7.56 15.12
N THR A 140 -13.52 8.46 14.14
CA THR A 140 -14.70 9.04 13.50
C THR A 140 -15.56 7.97 12.81
N ILE A 141 -14.95 7.03 12.08
CA ILE A 141 -15.68 5.94 11.42
C ILE A 141 -16.34 5.03 12.45
N THR A 142 -15.63 4.66 13.53
CA THR A 142 -16.16 3.77 14.58
C THR A 142 -17.28 4.40 15.41
N GLN A 143 -17.39 5.73 15.44
CA GLN A 143 -18.52 6.44 16.06
C GLN A 143 -19.77 6.46 15.19
N ASN A 144 -19.63 6.36 13.87
CA ASN A 144 -20.72 6.46 12.92
C ASN A 144 -21.17 5.12 12.33
N HIS A 145 -20.34 4.09 12.42
CA HIS A 145 -20.62 2.74 11.92
C HIS A 145 -20.33 1.69 13.00
N THR A 146 -21.06 0.58 12.98
CA THR A 146 -20.88 -0.52 13.92
C THR A 146 -19.66 -1.36 13.50
N ILE A 147 -18.46 -0.87 13.80
CA ILE A 147 -17.19 -1.54 13.50
C ILE A 147 -16.83 -2.56 14.59
N ASP A 148 -16.37 -3.73 14.18
CA ASP A 148 -15.67 -4.67 15.06
C ASP A 148 -14.26 -4.12 15.34
N LYS A 149 -14.10 -3.50 16.50
CA LYS A 149 -12.83 -2.89 16.90
C LYS A 149 -11.69 -3.89 17.06
N SER A 150 -11.99 -5.19 17.18
CA SER A 150 -10.97 -6.24 17.19
C SER A 150 -10.49 -6.60 15.78
N ARG A 151 -11.13 -6.10 14.72
CA ARG A 151 -10.83 -6.41 13.33
C ARG A 151 -10.70 -5.13 12.49
N ILE A 152 -9.73 -4.30 12.85
CA ILE A 152 -9.32 -3.12 12.08
C ILE A 152 -7.97 -3.45 11.44
N TYR A 153 -7.89 -3.36 10.11
CA TYR A 153 -6.74 -3.79 9.34
C TYR A 153 -6.13 -2.66 8.52
N LEU A 154 -4.84 -2.78 8.25
CA LEU A 154 -4.07 -1.85 7.43
C LEU A 154 -3.61 -2.51 6.14
N THR A 155 -3.75 -1.77 5.04
CA THR A 155 -3.12 -2.11 3.77
C THR A 155 -2.70 -0.83 3.03
N GLY A 156 -1.92 -0.97 1.97
CA GLY A 156 -1.49 0.14 1.15
C GLY A 156 -0.37 -0.23 0.19
N TRP A 157 -0.02 0.69 -0.68
CA TRP A 157 0.97 0.48 -1.73
C TRP A 157 2.06 1.55 -1.73
N SER A 158 3.33 1.16 -2.01
CA SER A 158 4.45 2.08 -2.18
C SER A 158 4.60 3.01 -0.96
N ASN A 159 4.53 4.33 -1.11
CA ASN A 159 4.53 5.28 0.01
C ASN A 159 3.43 4.98 1.04
N GLY A 160 2.24 4.54 0.59
CA GLY A 160 1.16 4.07 1.46
C GLY A 160 1.51 2.80 2.22
N CYS A 161 2.29 1.87 1.64
CA CYS A 161 2.82 0.72 2.38
C CYS A 161 3.84 1.15 3.45
N GLY A 162 4.65 2.17 3.18
CA GLY A 162 5.51 2.76 4.21
C GLY A 162 4.70 3.34 5.38
N MET A 163 3.57 4.01 5.07
CA MET A 163 2.65 4.53 6.09
C MET A 163 1.92 3.40 6.84
N THR A 164 1.49 2.35 6.13
CA THR A 164 0.93 1.12 6.72
C THR A 164 1.88 0.53 7.75
N GLN A 165 3.16 0.37 7.41
CA GLN A 165 4.17 -0.16 8.32
C GLN A 165 4.43 0.77 9.50
N ARG A 166 4.40 2.09 9.28
CA ARG A 166 4.53 3.06 10.36
C ARG A 166 3.37 2.96 11.36
N LEU A 167 2.13 2.93 10.88
CA LEU A 167 0.94 2.75 11.72
C LEU A 167 0.96 1.43 12.49
N ALA A 168 1.32 0.33 11.84
CA ALA A 168 1.42 -0.99 12.46
C ALA A 168 2.47 -1.03 13.59
N VAL A 169 3.50 -0.18 13.54
CA VAL A 169 4.51 -0.07 14.59
C VAL A 169 4.12 0.95 15.66
N GLU A 170 3.68 2.16 15.27
CA GLU A 170 3.46 3.26 16.20
C GLU A 170 2.07 3.21 16.89
N ALA A 171 1.12 2.41 16.37
CA ALA A 171 -0.24 2.24 16.89
C ALA A 171 -0.70 0.78 16.86
N SER A 172 0.21 -0.14 17.22
CA SER A 172 -0.03 -1.59 17.16
C SER A 172 -1.21 -2.08 18.00
N GLU A 173 -1.63 -1.31 18.99
CA GLU A 173 -2.78 -1.62 19.86
C GLU A 173 -4.14 -1.40 19.18
N VAL A 174 -4.17 -0.66 18.05
CA VAL A 174 -5.40 -0.31 17.33
C VAL A 174 -5.71 -1.33 16.22
N PHE A 175 -4.67 -1.89 15.61
CA PHE A 175 -4.79 -2.70 14.41
C PHE A 175 -4.57 -4.18 14.67
N ALA A 176 -5.43 -5.03 14.11
CA ALA A 176 -5.36 -6.48 14.27
C ALA A 176 -4.27 -7.14 13.41
N ALA A 177 -4.03 -6.61 12.23
CA ALA A 177 -2.99 -7.05 11.32
C ALA A 177 -2.70 -5.97 10.26
N ALA A 178 -1.55 -6.05 9.63
CA ALA A 178 -1.16 -5.21 8.51
C ALA A 178 -0.63 -6.04 7.35
N GLY A 179 -0.99 -5.65 6.12
CA GLY A 179 -0.46 -6.28 4.92
C GLY A 179 -0.38 -5.25 3.80
N CYS A 180 0.80 -5.04 3.20
CA CYS A 180 0.98 -3.96 2.24
C CYS A 180 1.96 -4.31 1.12
N MET A 181 2.17 -3.42 0.15
CA MET A 181 2.84 -3.74 -1.09
C MET A 181 3.97 -2.77 -1.42
N ALA A 182 5.16 -3.36 -1.66
CA ALA A 182 6.31 -2.71 -2.29
C ALA A 182 6.90 -1.50 -1.53
N MET A 183 7.22 -1.65 -0.22
CA MET A 183 7.97 -0.67 0.57
C MET A 183 8.58 -1.30 1.82
N TYR A 184 9.54 -0.63 2.43
CA TYR A 184 10.22 -1.05 3.64
C TYR A 184 9.78 -0.27 4.88
N ARG A 185 9.99 -0.85 6.06
CA ARG A 185 9.80 -0.19 7.36
C ARG A 185 10.94 0.81 7.63
N PHE A 186 10.61 2.00 8.14
CA PHE A 186 11.56 3.07 8.45
C PHE A 186 11.56 3.49 9.92
N VAL A 187 10.58 3.06 10.70
CA VAL A 187 10.44 3.43 12.11
C VAL A 187 10.85 2.28 13.02
N GLU A 188 11.42 2.64 14.16
CA GLU A 188 11.73 1.68 15.23
C GLU A 188 10.54 1.55 16.18
N PRO A 189 10.31 0.36 16.78
CA PRO A 189 9.20 0.15 17.68
C PRO A 189 9.35 1.01 18.94
N PRO A 190 8.27 1.68 19.41
CA PRO A 190 8.23 2.33 20.70
C PRO A 190 8.28 1.30 21.83
N SER A 191 8.48 1.78 23.07
CA SER A 191 8.63 0.88 24.24
C SER A 191 7.39 0.10 24.62
N ASP A 192 6.24 0.50 24.12
CA ASP A 192 4.91 -0.08 24.31
C ASP A 192 4.40 -0.83 23.08
N TYR A 193 5.27 -1.05 22.09
CA TYR A 193 4.95 -1.86 20.91
C TYR A 193 4.51 -3.28 21.31
N SER A 194 3.43 -3.73 20.71
CA SER A 194 2.97 -5.11 20.77
C SER A 194 3.13 -5.76 19.40
N PRO A 195 3.71 -6.98 19.31
CA PRO A 195 3.81 -7.69 18.04
C PRO A 195 2.48 -7.78 17.30
N ILE A 196 2.50 -7.47 16.00
CA ILE A 196 1.34 -7.47 15.11
C ILE A 196 1.61 -8.34 13.87
N PRO A 197 0.66 -9.19 13.43
CA PRO A 197 0.81 -9.94 12.18
C PRO A 197 1.08 -9.02 10.98
N PHE A 198 2.09 -9.36 10.17
CA PHE A 198 2.49 -8.53 9.04
C PHE A 198 2.75 -9.35 7.78
N MET A 199 2.25 -8.87 6.63
CA MET A 199 2.54 -9.42 5.32
C MET A 199 3.02 -8.32 4.36
N GLU A 200 4.10 -8.57 3.61
CA GLU A 200 4.50 -7.74 2.47
C GLU A 200 4.31 -8.51 1.18
N VAL A 201 3.80 -7.84 0.14
CA VAL A 201 3.82 -8.33 -1.24
C VAL A 201 4.80 -7.50 -2.04
N HIS A 202 5.75 -8.14 -2.75
CA HIS A 202 6.81 -7.43 -3.46
C HIS A 202 7.17 -8.10 -4.79
N GLY A 203 7.23 -7.29 -5.85
CA GLY A 203 7.67 -7.73 -7.17
C GLY A 203 9.19 -7.89 -7.25
N LEU A 204 9.68 -9.01 -7.81
CA LEU A 204 11.11 -9.21 -8.01
C LEU A 204 11.72 -8.26 -9.03
N LEU A 205 10.91 -7.73 -9.94
CA LEU A 205 11.33 -6.81 -11.01
C LEU A 205 11.07 -5.35 -10.66
N ASP A 206 10.77 -5.03 -9.40
CA ASP A 206 10.57 -3.68 -8.94
C ASP A 206 11.84 -2.85 -9.11
N GLU A 207 11.77 -1.85 -10.00
CA GLU A 207 12.89 -0.95 -10.32
C GLU A 207 12.90 0.31 -9.44
N ILE A 208 11.82 0.58 -8.72
CA ILE A 208 11.63 1.77 -7.86
C ILE A 208 12.00 1.42 -6.43
N ILE A 209 11.29 0.48 -5.83
CA ILE A 209 11.55 -0.07 -4.50
C ILE A 209 12.15 -1.46 -4.69
N GLN A 210 13.46 -1.53 -4.83
CA GLN A 210 14.13 -2.73 -5.32
C GLN A 210 13.98 -3.91 -4.35
N TYR A 211 13.51 -5.05 -4.86
CA TYR A 211 13.35 -6.27 -4.07
C TYR A 211 14.62 -6.67 -3.32
N ALA A 212 15.78 -6.56 -3.95
CA ALA A 212 17.07 -6.87 -3.34
C ALA A 212 17.82 -5.60 -2.93
N THR A 213 18.59 -5.67 -1.86
CA THR A 213 19.51 -4.59 -1.48
C THR A 213 20.55 -4.36 -2.58
N THR A 214 20.59 -3.17 -3.11
CA THR A 214 21.55 -2.73 -4.14
C THR A 214 22.27 -1.48 -3.67
N ALA A 215 23.32 -1.06 -4.40
CA ALA A 215 23.99 0.21 -4.12
C ALA A 215 23.03 1.41 -4.32
N HIS A 216 22.05 1.29 -5.21
CA HIS A 216 21.04 2.32 -5.44
C HIS A 216 20.03 2.39 -4.28
N SER A 217 19.42 1.27 -3.89
CA SER A 217 18.50 1.24 -2.74
C SER A 217 19.19 1.66 -1.44
N ALA A 218 20.44 1.25 -1.23
CA ALA A 218 21.22 1.64 -0.06
C ALA A 218 21.51 3.15 -0.01
N LEU A 219 21.67 3.81 -1.16
CA LEU A 219 21.87 5.25 -1.22
C LEU A 219 20.59 6.04 -0.90
N ILE A 220 19.44 5.55 -1.37
CA ILE A 220 18.14 6.24 -1.22
C ILE A 220 17.52 5.91 0.14
N PHE A 221 17.35 4.63 0.45
CA PHE A 221 16.57 4.16 1.60
C PHE A 221 17.43 3.79 2.81
N GLY A 222 18.74 3.78 2.67
CA GLY A 222 19.68 3.35 3.68
C GLY A 222 20.23 1.93 3.45
N PRO A 223 21.32 1.57 4.15
CA PRO A 223 21.89 0.23 4.06
C PRO A 223 20.87 -0.83 4.51
N GLU A 224 21.02 -2.04 3.96
CA GLU A 224 20.21 -3.20 4.39
C GLU A 224 18.69 -3.05 4.12
N LYS A 225 18.28 -2.32 3.07
CA LYS A 225 16.90 -2.23 2.62
C LYS A 225 16.67 -3.11 1.38
N GLY A 226 15.69 -3.98 1.47
CA GLY A 226 15.21 -4.92 0.48
C GLY A 226 14.07 -5.72 1.07
N ALA A 227 13.29 -6.44 0.27
CA ALA A 227 12.11 -7.18 0.74
C ALA A 227 12.46 -8.26 1.78
N ILE A 228 13.56 -9.01 1.57
CA ILE A 228 14.03 -10.01 2.55
C ILE A 228 14.49 -9.34 3.84
N GLN A 229 15.23 -8.24 3.76
CA GLN A 229 15.67 -7.50 4.95
C GLN A 229 14.48 -6.85 5.69
N ASN A 230 13.43 -6.46 4.97
CA ASN A 230 12.20 -5.98 5.59
C ASN A 230 11.48 -7.11 6.35
N LEU A 231 11.35 -8.30 5.73
CA LEU A 231 10.82 -9.48 6.39
C LEU A 231 11.61 -9.83 7.68
N GLU A 232 12.95 -9.88 7.61
CA GLU A 232 13.82 -10.14 8.75
C GLU A 232 13.66 -9.06 9.84
N SER A 233 13.59 -7.80 9.45
CA SER A 233 13.38 -6.66 10.36
C SER A 233 12.04 -6.73 11.11
N TRP A 234 10.97 -7.21 10.45
CA TRP A 234 9.69 -7.46 11.08
C TRP A 234 9.73 -8.68 12.00
N ALA A 235 10.41 -9.75 11.58
CA ALA A 235 10.61 -10.92 12.42
C ALA A 235 11.36 -10.59 13.71
N ASP A 236 12.35 -9.71 13.64
CA ASP A 236 13.12 -9.28 14.81
C ASP A 236 12.24 -8.52 15.82
N ILE A 237 11.41 -7.56 15.38
CA ILE A 237 10.56 -6.80 16.31
C ILE A 237 9.36 -7.59 16.82
N ASN A 238 8.92 -8.61 16.09
CA ASN A 238 7.86 -9.53 16.53
C ASN A 238 8.41 -10.72 17.37
N GLY A 239 9.71 -10.76 17.64
CA GLY A 239 10.32 -11.82 18.46
C GLY A 239 10.21 -13.21 17.84
N CYS A 240 10.20 -13.30 16.50
CA CYS A 240 10.02 -14.56 15.79
C CYS A 240 11.20 -15.51 16.01
N GLN A 241 10.89 -16.81 16.07
CA GLN A 241 11.90 -17.84 16.23
C GLN A 241 12.41 -18.32 14.84
N GLY A 242 13.66 -18.81 14.81
CA GLY A 242 14.29 -19.27 13.59
C GLY A 242 15.27 -18.25 13.00
N SER A 243 16.20 -18.74 12.19
CA SER A 243 17.26 -17.90 11.57
C SER A 243 17.03 -17.65 10.08
N VAL A 244 16.05 -18.33 9.49
CA VAL A 244 15.68 -18.21 8.07
C VAL A 244 14.16 -18.39 7.95
N PRO A 245 13.51 -17.64 7.04
CA PRO A 245 12.08 -17.81 6.82
C PRO A 245 11.77 -19.15 6.18
N GLU A 246 10.65 -19.75 6.57
CA GLU A 246 10.12 -20.97 5.96
C GLU A 246 9.40 -20.63 4.64
N VAL A 247 9.51 -21.52 3.64
CA VAL A 247 8.72 -21.44 2.42
C VAL A 247 7.37 -22.11 2.68
N VAL A 248 6.30 -21.31 2.76
CA VAL A 248 4.93 -21.76 3.04
C VAL A 248 4.20 -22.16 1.76
N VAL A 249 4.40 -21.38 0.68
CA VAL A 249 3.82 -21.61 -0.65
C VAL A 249 4.94 -21.50 -1.68
N SER A 250 4.89 -22.33 -2.72
CA SER A 250 5.80 -22.24 -3.86
C SER A 250 5.04 -22.59 -5.13
N GLU A 251 4.79 -21.56 -5.93
CA GLU A 251 4.09 -21.63 -7.21
C GLU A 251 5.01 -21.21 -8.36
N VAL A 252 4.51 -21.25 -9.59
CA VAL A 252 5.30 -20.91 -10.79
C VAL A 252 5.58 -19.39 -10.87
N ASP A 253 4.65 -18.58 -10.39
CA ASP A 253 4.67 -17.11 -10.54
C ASP A 253 4.99 -16.40 -9.23
N TYR A 254 4.90 -17.09 -8.08
CA TYR A 254 5.17 -16.49 -6.77
C TYR A 254 5.58 -17.53 -5.71
N ASP A 255 6.19 -17.07 -4.65
CA ASP A 255 6.33 -17.81 -3.40
C ASP A 255 5.82 -16.98 -2.21
N ILE A 256 5.46 -17.68 -1.12
CA ILE A 256 5.21 -17.08 0.19
C ILE A 256 6.19 -17.71 1.17
N ARG A 257 6.93 -16.87 1.86
CA ARG A 257 7.85 -17.29 2.91
C ARG A 257 7.70 -16.41 4.14
N GLY A 258 8.00 -16.94 5.29
CA GLY A 258 7.86 -16.16 6.51
C GLY A 258 8.26 -16.88 7.78
N TYR A 259 7.89 -16.28 8.89
CA TYR A 259 8.06 -16.76 10.25
C TYR A 259 6.69 -16.91 10.88
N THR A 260 6.38 -18.11 11.40
CA THR A 260 5.06 -18.44 11.98
C THR A 260 5.10 -18.67 13.50
N ASP A 261 6.31 -18.66 14.09
CA ASP A 261 6.52 -18.82 15.55
C ASP A 261 7.08 -17.49 16.11
N CYS A 262 6.19 -16.52 16.25
CA CYS A 262 6.50 -15.18 16.76
C CYS A 262 5.75 -14.92 18.08
N GLU A 263 6.13 -13.87 18.81
CA GLU A 263 5.45 -13.49 20.03
C GLU A 263 3.97 -13.13 19.77
N ASN A 264 3.11 -13.33 20.74
CA ASN A 264 1.66 -13.09 20.67
C ASN A 264 0.95 -13.86 19.54
N GLU A 265 1.47 -15.04 19.16
CA GLU A 265 0.91 -15.87 18.08
C GLU A 265 0.84 -15.12 16.73
N THR A 266 1.76 -14.16 16.52
CA THR A 266 1.82 -13.40 15.27
C THR A 266 2.63 -14.14 14.21
N GLU A 267 2.49 -13.71 12.97
CA GLU A 267 3.21 -14.21 11.81
C GLU A 267 3.76 -13.05 10.97
N VAL A 268 4.91 -13.28 10.33
CA VAL A 268 5.51 -12.30 9.42
C VAL A 268 5.76 -12.96 8.08
N MET A 269 5.14 -12.47 7.01
CA MET A 269 5.13 -13.08 5.69
C MET A 269 5.64 -12.16 4.60
N LEU A 270 6.27 -12.74 3.59
CA LEU A 270 6.64 -12.08 2.33
C LEU A 270 6.12 -12.90 1.15
N VAL A 271 5.28 -12.27 0.34
CA VAL A 271 4.86 -12.77 -0.97
C VAL A 271 5.78 -12.19 -2.03
N SER A 272 6.54 -13.05 -2.70
CA SER A 272 7.46 -12.63 -3.76
C SER A 272 6.85 -12.94 -5.12
N LEU A 273 6.48 -11.90 -5.88
CA LEU A 273 5.93 -12.03 -7.22
C LEU A 273 7.06 -12.01 -8.26
N PHE A 274 7.30 -13.14 -8.95
CA PHE A 274 8.51 -13.33 -9.76
C PHE A 274 8.60 -12.43 -10.97
N PHE A 275 7.47 -12.00 -11.53
CA PHE A 275 7.40 -11.21 -12.76
C PHE A 275 6.73 -9.84 -12.59
N ALA A 276 6.35 -9.48 -11.36
CA ALA A 276 5.79 -8.17 -11.08
C ALA A 276 6.87 -7.11 -10.88
N ALA A 277 6.58 -5.90 -11.35
CA ALA A 277 7.35 -4.69 -11.11
C ALA A 277 6.85 -3.94 -9.87
N HIS A 278 6.85 -2.59 -9.87
CA HIS A 278 6.47 -1.77 -8.72
C HIS A 278 4.98 -1.83 -8.36
N ASN A 279 4.11 -2.17 -9.29
CA ASN A 279 2.69 -2.41 -9.03
C ASN A 279 2.41 -3.92 -8.93
N PRO A 280 2.33 -4.50 -7.71
CA PRO A 280 2.07 -5.92 -7.52
C PRO A 280 0.59 -6.30 -7.53
N TYR A 281 -0.33 -5.35 -7.73
CA TYR A 281 -1.75 -5.65 -7.84
C TYR A 281 -2.10 -6.40 -9.13
N GLU A 282 -3.12 -7.24 -9.07
CA GLU A 282 -3.58 -8.02 -10.21
C GLU A 282 -4.11 -7.14 -11.35
N HIS A 283 -4.75 -6.03 -10.99
CA HIS A 283 -5.27 -5.08 -11.94
C HIS A 283 -4.20 -4.07 -12.31
N ASP A 284 -3.73 -4.21 -13.53
CA ASP A 284 -3.02 -3.15 -14.20
C ASP A 284 -4.06 -2.21 -14.76
N ASP A 285 -4.40 -1.15 -14.04
CA ASP A 285 -5.18 -0.10 -14.63
C ASP A 285 -6.33 -0.58 -15.58
N PRO A 286 -7.57 -0.63 -15.11
CA PRO A 286 -8.71 -1.04 -15.92
C PRO A 286 -8.90 -0.17 -17.17
N ASP A 287 -8.32 1.03 -17.19
CA ASP A 287 -8.41 2.00 -18.29
C ASP A 287 -7.18 2.01 -19.21
N GLY A 288 -6.16 1.18 -18.94
CA GLY A 288 -4.98 1.02 -19.78
C GLY A 288 -3.98 2.20 -19.70
N LEU A 289 -4.01 2.98 -18.63
CA LEU A 289 -3.15 4.16 -18.47
C LEU A 289 -1.72 3.83 -17.99
N VAL A 290 -1.47 2.64 -17.45
CA VAL A 290 -0.18 2.26 -16.85
C VAL A 290 0.67 1.26 -17.64
N PRO A 291 0.20 0.53 -18.68
CA PRO A 291 1.01 -0.48 -19.38
C PRO A 291 2.35 0.03 -19.90
N GLU A 292 2.47 1.33 -20.14
CA GLU A 292 3.71 1.94 -20.67
C GLU A 292 4.81 2.10 -19.62
N ARG A 293 4.50 1.95 -18.32
CA ARG A 293 5.47 2.17 -17.23
C ARG A 293 6.14 0.91 -16.70
N GLY A 294 5.72 -0.28 -17.14
CA GLY A 294 6.31 -1.56 -16.69
C GLY A 294 6.15 -1.84 -15.20
N TRP A 295 5.15 -1.25 -14.55
CA TRP A 295 4.92 -1.37 -13.10
C TRP A 295 3.87 -2.40 -12.73
N ALA A 296 3.47 -3.18 -13.69
CA ALA A 296 2.35 -4.08 -13.65
C ALA A 296 2.68 -5.45 -13.03
N ASN A 297 1.63 -6.16 -12.59
CA ASN A 297 1.67 -7.58 -12.27
C ASN A 297 1.09 -8.41 -13.44
N PRO A 298 1.92 -8.83 -14.41
CA PRO A 298 1.43 -9.54 -15.60
C PRO A 298 1.05 -11.00 -15.31
N THR A 299 1.24 -11.48 -14.08
CA THR A 299 1.01 -12.89 -13.72
C THR A 299 -0.45 -13.18 -13.38
N GLY A 300 -1.24 -12.15 -13.08
CA GLY A 300 -2.62 -12.32 -12.62
C GLY A 300 -2.71 -12.95 -11.21
N VAL A 301 -1.66 -12.85 -10.39
CA VAL A 301 -1.69 -13.30 -9.00
C VAL A 301 -2.57 -12.35 -8.19
N PRO A 302 -3.64 -12.83 -7.50
CA PRO A 302 -4.62 -12.00 -6.82
C PRO A 302 -4.07 -11.45 -5.49
N SER A 303 -3.15 -10.49 -5.57
CA SER A 303 -2.39 -9.98 -4.42
C SER A 303 -3.28 -9.40 -3.32
N SER A 304 -4.32 -8.63 -3.68
CA SER A 304 -5.28 -8.09 -2.70
C SER A 304 -6.04 -9.20 -1.97
N THR A 305 -6.43 -10.27 -2.68
CA THR A 305 -7.08 -11.44 -2.08
C THR A 305 -6.14 -12.16 -1.12
N ILE A 306 -4.88 -12.37 -1.50
CA ILE A 306 -3.86 -13.00 -0.63
C ILE A 306 -3.67 -12.18 0.65
N VAL A 307 -3.58 -10.86 0.52
CA VAL A 307 -3.47 -9.97 1.69
C VAL A 307 -4.74 -10.03 2.54
N TRP A 308 -5.93 -9.99 1.95
CA TRP A 308 -7.18 -10.11 2.71
C TRP A 308 -7.30 -11.47 3.44
N GLU A 309 -6.97 -12.57 2.78
CA GLU A 309 -6.96 -13.91 3.38
C GLU A 309 -5.98 -13.98 4.56
N PHE A 310 -4.88 -13.27 4.51
CA PHE A 310 -3.96 -13.14 5.64
C PHE A 310 -4.58 -12.27 6.75
N LEU A 311 -4.99 -11.04 6.46
CA LEU A 311 -5.50 -10.08 7.45
C LEU A 311 -6.69 -10.64 8.23
N SER A 312 -7.64 -11.27 7.54
CA SER A 312 -8.91 -11.74 8.11
C SER A 312 -8.78 -12.90 9.11
N GLN A 313 -7.59 -13.50 9.22
CA GLN A 313 -7.31 -14.56 10.20
C GLN A 313 -7.10 -14.01 11.62
N PHE A 314 -6.79 -12.72 11.75
CA PHE A 314 -6.36 -12.13 13.01
C PHE A 314 -7.43 -11.20 13.62
N SER A 315 -7.43 -11.14 14.93
CA SER A 315 -8.20 -10.18 15.71
C SER A 315 -7.44 -9.82 16.99
N THR A 316 -7.57 -8.57 17.44
CA THR A 316 -7.04 -8.17 18.76
C THR A 316 -7.92 -8.72 19.87
N GLU A 317 -7.32 -9.06 21.02
CA GLU A 317 -8.11 -9.32 22.24
C GLU A 317 -8.72 -7.99 22.71
N ILE A 318 -10.05 -7.92 22.81
CA ILE A 318 -10.69 -6.76 23.43
C ILE A 318 -10.60 -6.95 24.94
N ASP A 319 -9.85 -6.10 25.62
CA ASP A 319 -9.86 -6.03 27.07
C ASP A 319 -11.21 -5.44 27.54
N GLU A 320 -12.18 -6.33 27.82
CA GLU A 320 -13.51 -5.95 28.32
C GLU A 320 -13.47 -5.17 29.65
N SER A 321 -12.31 -5.11 30.32
CA SER A 321 -12.15 -4.39 31.59
C SER A 321 -12.13 -2.86 31.42
N ILE A 322 -11.97 -2.34 30.21
CA ILE A 322 -11.93 -0.91 29.88
C ILE A 322 -13.34 -0.35 29.56
N ILE A 323 -14.34 -1.22 29.39
CA ILE A 323 -15.71 -0.85 28.96
C ILE A 323 -16.66 -0.60 30.16
N MET A 324 -16.18 -0.63 31.40
CA MET A 324 -17.01 -0.37 32.59
C MET A 324 -16.83 1.04 33.16
#